data_c48cf09b86e2d3e25b223fa191276e2e
#
_entry.id   c48cf09b86e2d3e25b223fa191276e2e
#
_cell.length_a   1.000
_cell.length_b   1.000
_cell.length_c   1.000
_cell.angle_alpha   90.00
_cell.angle_beta   90.00
_cell.angle_gamma   90.00
#
_symmetry.space_group_name_H-M   'P 1'
#
loop_
_entity.id
_entity.type
_entity.pdbx_description
1 polymer ?
#
loop_
_entity_poly.entity_id
_entity_poly.type
_entity_poly.pdbx_seq_one_letter_code
_entity_poly.pdbx_strand_id
1 'polypeptide(L)'
;MLTPRDILLVGSILVLGLNSTGRAQENAPPTTEKRPTHERSATRHEGPPPPEVDSPSVPEGMTLDEVLELAAGPPPASYPDVVLDDAVYAFILFEQLEYRAQGGGGDPLGWSTQGWIGGDFDKFRWKSEGQVVFEGLDEGESGTDLLYSRLISPFWDFQIGARYSNEWAGNGDYEDTWSGAIGLQGLAPYMFEIDNTLYVSEHGDVFWGFEAEYHVRITQRLVLQPRTELSLYAQDISERGIGAGLSDLSLDLRLRYEIMREFAPYLGIRHEFLLGETGNLAEAAGLDAGSVFYLAGLRVAF
;
A
#
# COMPACT_ATOMS: atom_id res chain seq x y z
N MET A 1 -29.19 -23.59 9.50
CA MET A 1 -29.50 -23.67 8.04
C MET A 1 -29.25 -22.27 7.57
N LEU A 2 -28.00 -21.98 7.16
CA LEU A 2 -27.58 -20.66 6.70
C LEU A 2 -28.34 -20.32 5.41
N THR A 3 -28.83 -19.11 5.30
CA THR A 3 -29.50 -18.66 4.09
C THR A 3 -28.45 -18.23 3.05
N PRO A 4 -28.74 -18.26 1.73
CA PRO A 4 -27.77 -17.85 0.70
C PRO A 4 -27.27 -16.39 0.81
N ARG A 5 -27.81 -15.60 1.71
CA ARG A 5 -27.42 -14.21 1.97
C ARG A 5 -26.25 -14.07 2.96
N ASP A 6 -26.03 -15.08 3.79
CA ASP A 6 -25.06 -15.02 4.90
C ASP A 6 -23.60 -15.19 4.43
N ILE A 7 -23.38 -15.48 3.13
CA ILE A 7 -22.05 -15.78 2.54
C ILE A 7 -21.53 -14.62 1.65
N LEU A 8 -22.33 -13.56 1.45
CA LEU A 8 -22.02 -12.48 0.50
C LEU A 8 -20.89 -11.50 0.91
N LEU A 9 -20.28 -11.71 2.08
CA LEU A 9 -19.31 -10.76 2.68
C LEU A 9 -17.85 -11.24 2.65
N VAL A 10 -17.56 -12.30 1.94
CA VAL A 10 -16.17 -12.74 1.75
C VAL A 10 -15.64 -12.13 0.47
N GLY A 11 -14.64 -11.27 0.60
CA GLY A 11 -14.00 -10.53 -0.50
C GLY A 11 -13.60 -11.42 -1.67
N SER A 12 -13.91 -10.99 -2.84
CA SER A 12 -13.87 -11.77 -4.11
C SER A 12 -12.82 -11.26 -5.09
N ILE A 13 -12.30 -12.10 -5.98
CA ILE A 13 -11.14 -11.80 -6.82
C ILE A 13 -11.00 -12.48 -8.18
N LEU A 14 -10.34 -11.87 -9.22
CA LEU A 14 -10.04 -12.47 -10.53
C LEU A 14 -8.59 -12.43 -11.03
N VAL A 15 -8.12 -13.52 -11.61
CA VAL A 15 -6.94 -13.60 -12.49
C VAL A 15 -7.36 -13.55 -13.96
N LEU A 16 -6.92 -12.56 -14.71
CA LEU A 16 -6.94 -12.56 -16.17
C LEU A 16 -5.84 -13.50 -16.68
N GLY A 17 -6.22 -14.70 -17.08
CA GLY A 17 -5.36 -15.60 -17.83
C GLY A 17 -5.07 -15.03 -19.22
N LEU A 18 -3.96 -14.35 -19.42
CA LEU A 18 -3.41 -14.09 -20.74
C LEU A 18 -2.74 -15.37 -21.24
N ASN A 19 -3.49 -16.18 -21.97
CA ASN A 19 -2.93 -17.22 -22.82
C ASN A 19 -2.20 -16.57 -23.99
N SER A 20 -0.95 -16.22 -23.81
CA SER A 20 -0.02 -15.96 -24.90
C SER A 20 0.67 -17.27 -25.30
N THR A 21 0.11 -17.97 -26.27
CA THR A 21 0.86 -18.97 -27.04
C THR A 21 1.95 -18.27 -27.86
N GLY A 22 3.02 -17.86 -27.19
CA GLY A 22 4.25 -17.37 -27.82
C GLY A 22 5.08 -18.54 -28.28
N ARG A 23 5.05 -18.83 -29.57
CA ARG A 23 5.96 -19.74 -30.26
C ARG A 23 7.39 -19.28 -30.01
N ALA A 24 8.21 -20.13 -29.39
CA ALA A 24 9.62 -19.92 -29.27
C ALA A 24 10.26 -19.81 -30.67
N GLN A 25 10.70 -18.63 -31.04
CA GLN A 25 11.52 -18.41 -32.21
C GLN A 25 12.97 -18.49 -31.75
N GLU A 26 13.60 -19.56 -32.21
CA GLU A 26 15.02 -19.86 -32.04
C GLU A 26 15.85 -18.75 -32.68
N ASN A 27 16.45 -17.89 -31.90
CA ASN A 27 17.33 -16.84 -32.38
C ASN A 27 18.77 -17.33 -32.42
N ALA A 28 19.32 -17.38 -33.62
CA ALA A 28 20.74 -17.58 -33.91
C ALA A 28 21.61 -16.49 -33.22
N PRO A 29 22.86 -16.78 -32.88
CA PRO A 29 23.71 -15.83 -32.15
C PRO A 29 24.05 -14.61 -33.02
N PRO A 30 24.11 -13.42 -32.42
CA PRO A 30 24.39 -12.18 -33.15
C PRO A 30 25.84 -12.13 -33.62
N THR A 31 25.98 -11.94 -34.90
CA THR A 31 27.25 -11.63 -35.58
C THR A 31 27.85 -10.36 -35.00
N THR A 32 29.12 -10.41 -34.62
CA THR A 32 29.88 -9.30 -34.05
C THR A 32 30.12 -8.25 -35.14
N GLU A 33 29.24 -7.27 -35.22
CA GLU A 33 29.45 -6.10 -36.09
C GLU A 33 30.37 -5.11 -35.36
N LYS A 34 31.54 -4.86 -35.97
CA LYS A 34 32.51 -3.90 -35.47
C LYS A 34 31.90 -2.51 -35.50
N ARG A 35 31.64 -1.95 -34.35
CA ARG A 35 31.26 -0.54 -34.18
C ARG A 35 32.38 0.39 -34.70
N PRO A 36 32.10 1.35 -35.56
CA PRO A 36 33.11 2.31 -35.96
C PRO A 36 33.51 3.19 -34.80
N THR A 37 34.79 3.22 -34.48
CA THR A 37 35.41 4.17 -33.56
C THR A 37 35.29 5.56 -34.12
N HIS A 38 34.28 6.33 -33.65
CA HIS A 38 34.30 7.76 -33.80
C HIS A 38 35.39 8.34 -32.89
N GLU A 39 36.53 8.69 -33.49
CA GLU A 39 37.46 9.64 -32.87
C GLU A 39 36.72 10.97 -32.68
N ARG A 40 36.19 11.16 -31.47
CA ARG A 40 35.80 12.49 -31.02
C ARG A 40 37.09 13.28 -30.82
N SER A 41 37.41 14.14 -31.79
CA SER A 41 38.31 15.25 -31.57
C SER A 41 37.72 16.08 -30.43
N ALA A 42 38.27 15.87 -29.23
CA ALA A 42 37.95 16.68 -28.06
C ALA A 42 38.63 18.04 -28.23
N THR A 43 37.97 18.95 -28.91
CA THR A 43 38.21 20.37 -28.67
C THR A 43 37.78 20.66 -27.25
N ARG A 44 38.77 20.66 -26.37
CA ARG A 44 38.60 21.10 -24.97
C ARG A 44 38.16 22.56 -25.03
N HIS A 45 36.86 22.83 -24.93
CA HIS A 45 36.42 24.16 -24.56
C HIS A 45 36.92 24.39 -23.12
N GLU A 46 38.04 25.10 -23.00
CA GLU A 46 38.40 25.72 -21.77
C GLU A 46 37.30 26.74 -21.45
N GLY A 47 36.38 26.35 -20.61
CA GLY A 47 35.46 27.28 -19.97
C GLY A 47 36.26 28.30 -19.15
N PRO A 48 35.69 29.46 -18.85
CA PRO A 48 36.38 30.44 -17.98
C PRO A 48 36.82 29.70 -16.71
N PRO A 49 38.03 30.03 -16.18
CA PRO A 49 38.51 29.41 -14.96
C PRO A 49 37.43 29.55 -13.88
N PRO A 50 37.21 28.51 -13.06
CA PRO A 50 36.29 28.64 -11.94
C PRO A 50 36.62 29.85 -11.13
N PRO A 51 35.63 30.62 -10.63
CA PRO A 51 35.91 31.76 -9.79
C PRO A 51 36.84 31.31 -8.68
N GLU A 52 37.90 32.10 -8.46
CA GLU A 52 38.84 31.87 -7.39
C GLU A 52 38.06 31.94 -6.07
N VAL A 53 37.70 30.77 -5.54
CA VAL A 53 37.04 30.69 -4.23
C VAL A 53 38.12 31.04 -3.24
N ASP A 54 38.01 32.23 -2.62
CA ASP A 54 38.84 32.59 -1.50
C ASP A 54 38.84 31.43 -0.51
N SER A 55 39.98 30.80 -0.33
CA SER A 55 40.11 29.74 0.67
C SER A 55 39.63 30.32 2.00
N PRO A 56 38.71 29.64 2.70
CA PRO A 56 38.22 30.17 3.98
C PRO A 56 39.43 30.52 4.86
N SER A 57 39.60 31.82 5.14
CA SER A 57 40.69 32.30 5.96
C SER A 57 40.49 31.75 7.38
N VAL A 58 41.52 31.12 7.91
CA VAL A 58 41.54 30.74 9.33
C VAL A 58 41.32 32.02 10.16
N PRO A 59 40.37 32.01 11.13
CA PRO A 59 40.14 33.18 11.99
C PRO A 59 41.43 33.70 12.63
N GLU A 60 41.57 35.03 12.70
CA GLU A 60 42.76 35.64 13.29
C GLU A 60 43.01 35.10 14.71
N GLY A 61 44.21 34.55 14.92
CA GLY A 61 44.65 34.03 16.23
C GLY A 61 44.39 32.54 16.44
N MET A 62 43.84 31.81 15.45
CA MET A 62 43.69 30.37 15.50
C MET A 62 44.60 29.68 14.49
N THR A 63 45.05 28.49 14.82
CA THR A 63 45.74 27.60 13.91
C THR A 63 44.70 26.73 13.17
N LEU A 64 45.06 26.17 12.01
CA LEU A 64 44.18 25.28 11.27
C LEU A 64 43.73 24.07 12.12
N ASP A 65 44.64 23.53 12.94
CA ASP A 65 44.37 22.39 13.80
C ASP A 65 43.33 22.75 14.89
N GLU A 66 43.40 23.95 15.47
CA GLU A 66 42.41 24.44 16.44
C GLU A 66 41.04 24.65 15.80
N VAL A 67 40.99 25.11 14.55
CA VAL A 67 39.72 25.24 13.81
C VAL A 67 39.12 23.87 13.49
N LEU A 68 39.94 22.89 13.11
CA LEU A 68 39.50 21.52 12.86
C LEU A 68 39.05 20.82 14.15
N GLU A 69 39.71 21.07 15.27
CA GLU A 69 39.32 20.51 16.57
C GLU A 69 38.01 21.12 17.08
N LEU A 70 37.79 22.42 16.88
CA LEU A 70 36.52 23.09 17.14
C LEU A 70 35.39 22.58 16.21
N ALA A 71 35.70 22.36 14.94
CA ALA A 71 34.73 21.85 13.99
C ALA A 71 34.36 20.35 14.22
N ALA A 72 35.26 19.58 14.82
CA ALA A 72 35.04 18.19 15.21
C ALA A 72 34.30 18.02 16.55
N GLY A 73 34.26 19.09 17.35
CA GLY A 73 33.58 19.09 18.65
C GLY A 73 32.06 19.28 18.51
N PRO A 74 31.27 18.86 19.52
CA PRO A 74 29.87 19.17 19.54
C PRO A 74 29.65 20.70 19.53
N PRO A 75 28.60 21.19 18.84
CA PRO A 75 28.31 22.62 18.82
C PRO A 75 28.05 23.13 20.26
N PRO A 76 28.42 24.39 20.56
CA PRO A 76 28.14 24.98 21.86
C PRO A 76 26.64 24.88 22.18
N ALA A 77 26.30 24.60 23.44
CA ALA A 77 24.91 24.48 23.91
C ALA A 77 24.04 25.75 23.70
N SER A 78 24.65 26.86 23.29
CA SER A 78 23.95 28.09 22.92
C SER A 78 23.50 28.16 21.47
N TYR A 79 23.94 27.21 20.64
CA TYR A 79 23.42 27.09 19.26
C TYR A 79 22.11 26.34 19.29
N PRO A 80 21.06 26.80 18.56
CA PRO A 80 19.84 26.01 18.40
C PRO A 80 20.19 24.72 17.70
N ASP A 81 19.50 23.64 18.07
CA ASP A 81 19.60 22.36 17.37
C ASP A 81 19.37 22.57 15.88
N VAL A 82 20.33 22.12 15.06
CA VAL A 82 20.33 22.34 13.61
C VAL A 82 19.21 21.54 12.93
N VAL A 83 18.75 20.45 13.57
CA VAL A 83 17.65 19.60 13.14
C VAL A 83 16.75 19.35 14.34
N LEU A 84 15.45 19.57 14.18
CA LEU A 84 14.44 19.24 15.19
C LEU A 84 14.13 17.74 15.08
N ASP A 85 15.03 16.88 15.51
CA ASP A 85 14.89 15.43 15.46
C ASP A 85 13.77 14.90 16.39
N ASP A 86 13.30 15.73 17.32
CA ASP A 86 12.23 15.42 18.27
C ASP A 86 10.83 15.86 17.79
N ALA A 87 10.70 16.30 16.55
CA ALA A 87 9.41 16.77 16.02
C ALA A 87 8.42 15.60 15.88
N VAL A 88 7.22 15.82 16.41
CA VAL A 88 6.09 14.88 16.25
C VAL A 88 5.22 15.37 15.11
N TYR A 89 4.99 14.49 14.14
CA TYR A 89 4.15 14.75 12.99
C TYR A 89 2.90 13.88 13.06
N ALA A 90 1.86 14.32 12.38
CA ALA A 90 0.65 13.53 12.18
C ALA A 90 0.26 13.58 10.70
N PHE A 91 -0.26 12.46 10.21
CA PHE A 91 -0.74 12.33 8.85
C PHE A 91 -2.02 11.50 8.83
N ILE A 92 -2.99 11.88 8.03
CA ILE A 92 -4.25 11.17 7.82
C ILE A 92 -4.49 11.08 6.32
N LEU A 93 -4.79 9.88 5.85
CA LEU A 93 -5.13 9.59 4.47
C LEU A 93 -6.44 8.81 4.41
N PHE A 94 -7.43 9.38 3.77
CA PHE A 94 -8.58 8.66 3.22
C PHE A 94 -8.20 8.25 1.82
N GLU A 95 -7.71 7.03 1.69
CA GLU A 95 -7.21 6.52 0.42
C GLU A 95 -8.35 6.15 -0.51
N GLN A 96 -9.37 5.55 0.06
CA GLN A 96 -10.58 5.15 -0.63
C GLN A 96 -11.80 5.64 0.14
N LEU A 97 -12.62 6.42 -0.51
CA LEU A 97 -14.00 6.72 -0.16
C LEU A 97 -14.77 6.53 -1.46
N GLU A 98 -15.30 5.32 -1.69
CA GLU A 98 -15.76 4.94 -3.01
C GLU A 98 -17.12 4.24 -3.01
N TYR A 99 -17.90 4.55 -4.02
CA TYR A 99 -19.07 3.80 -4.40
C TYR A 99 -18.66 2.69 -5.38
N ARG A 100 -19.11 1.46 -5.12
CA ARG A 100 -18.79 0.26 -5.89
C ARG A 100 -20.05 -0.24 -6.59
N ALA A 101 -20.20 0.04 -7.88
CA ALA A 101 -21.36 -0.40 -8.67
C ALA A 101 -21.13 -1.80 -9.26
N GLN A 102 -21.98 -2.75 -8.91
CA GLN A 102 -21.91 -4.15 -9.39
C GLN A 102 -22.97 -4.49 -10.46
N GLY A 103 -23.99 -3.67 -10.61
CA GLY A 103 -25.03 -3.88 -11.65
C GLY A 103 -26.10 -4.92 -11.35
N GLY A 104 -26.19 -5.40 -10.10
CA GLY A 104 -27.19 -6.38 -9.65
C GLY A 104 -28.00 -5.95 -8.42
N GLY A 105 -27.76 -4.78 -7.86
CA GLY A 105 -28.26 -4.32 -6.56
C GLY A 105 -27.33 -4.69 -5.42
N GLY A 106 -27.45 -3.98 -4.29
CA GLY A 106 -26.56 -4.16 -3.15
C GLY A 106 -25.19 -3.49 -3.34
N ASP A 107 -25.15 -2.38 -4.05
CA ASP A 107 -23.92 -1.62 -4.32
C ASP A 107 -23.33 -1.08 -3.02
N PRO A 108 -22.09 -1.47 -2.61
CA PRO A 108 -21.52 -0.99 -1.38
C PRO A 108 -20.82 0.37 -1.49
N LEU A 109 -20.78 1.08 -0.34
CA LEU A 109 -19.82 2.13 -0.08
C LEU A 109 -18.61 1.50 0.61
N GLY A 110 -17.44 1.63 -0.01
CA GLY A 110 -16.17 1.18 0.55
C GLY A 110 -15.34 2.33 1.08
N TRP A 111 -14.56 2.05 2.12
CA TRP A 111 -13.54 2.97 2.60
C TRP A 111 -12.24 2.24 2.93
N SER A 112 -11.14 2.95 2.72
CA SER A 112 -9.84 2.63 3.29
C SER A 112 -9.22 3.93 3.78
N THR A 113 -8.87 3.97 5.05
CA THR A 113 -8.23 5.12 5.67
C THR A 113 -7.06 4.66 6.53
N GLN A 114 -6.02 5.43 6.53
CA GLN A 114 -4.86 5.19 7.37
C GLN A 114 -4.32 6.51 7.91
N GLY A 115 -3.60 6.41 9.01
CA GLY A 115 -2.91 7.57 9.54
C GLY A 115 -1.85 7.16 10.55
N TRP A 116 -1.03 8.11 10.91
CA TRP A 116 -0.01 7.91 11.92
C TRP A 116 0.30 9.21 12.66
N ILE A 117 0.82 9.05 13.87
CA ILE A 117 1.37 10.12 14.69
C ILE A 117 2.67 9.63 15.32
N GLY A 118 3.71 10.41 15.25
CA GLY A 118 5.02 10.05 15.84
C GLY A 118 6.19 10.83 15.26
N GLY A 119 7.39 10.38 15.58
CA GLY A 119 8.64 10.89 15.03
C GLY A 119 9.10 10.11 13.79
N ASP A 120 10.36 10.25 13.46
CA ASP A 120 10.95 9.64 12.26
C ASP A 120 11.02 8.12 12.37
N PHE A 121 11.30 7.58 13.55
CA PHE A 121 11.55 6.15 13.76
C PHE A 121 10.35 5.42 14.34
N ASP A 122 9.67 6.02 15.30
CA ASP A 122 8.62 5.40 16.08
C ASP A 122 7.30 6.13 15.88
N LYS A 123 6.24 5.39 15.48
CA LYS A 123 4.93 5.94 15.16
C LYS A 123 3.82 5.07 15.76
N PHE A 124 2.78 5.70 16.22
CA PHE A 124 1.49 5.06 16.37
C PHE A 124 0.76 5.17 15.03
N ARG A 125 0.32 4.05 14.48
CA ARG A 125 -0.40 3.98 13.22
C ARG A 125 -1.77 3.35 13.42
N TRP A 126 -2.74 3.85 12.69
CA TRP A 126 -4.02 3.17 12.54
C TRP A 126 -4.33 2.97 11.07
N LYS A 127 -5.04 1.88 10.77
CA LYS A 127 -5.63 1.60 9.46
C LYS A 127 -7.08 1.22 9.71
N SER A 128 -8.00 1.66 8.87
CA SER A 128 -9.38 1.21 8.92
C SER A 128 -9.90 1.05 7.51
N GLU A 129 -10.46 -0.10 7.23
CA GLU A 129 -11.05 -0.47 5.96
C GLU A 129 -12.40 -1.11 6.19
N GLY A 130 -13.24 -1.07 5.19
CA GLY A 130 -14.55 -1.71 5.27
C GLY A 130 -15.46 -1.32 4.14
N GLN A 131 -16.65 -1.89 4.19
CA GLN A 131 -17.71 -1.59 3.26
C GLN A 131 -19.07 -1.73 3.92
N VAL A 132 -20.04 -1.02 3.39
CA VAL A 132 -21.43 -1.09 3.83
C VAL A 132 -22.34 -1.02 2.62
N VAL A 133 -23.36 -1.87 2.57
CA VAL A 133 -24.36 -1.84 1.51
C VAL A 133 -25.11 -0.51 1.58
N PHE A 134 -25.09 0.23 0.47
CA PHE A 134 -25.62 1.60 0.44
C PHE A 134 -27.13 1.67 0.64
N GLU A 135 -27.85 0.65 0.14
CA GLU A 135 -29.31 0.54 0.26
C GLU A 135 -29.67 -0.04 1.64
N GLY A 136 -29.88 0.83 2.63
CA GLY A 136 -30.30 0.45 3.98
C GLY A 136 -29.24 0.64 5.06
N LEU A 137 -27.96 0.50 4.72
CA LEU A 137 -26.81 0.57 5.65
C LEU A 137 -26.87 -0.48 6.79
N ASP A 138 -27.58 -1.55 6.54
CA ASP A 138 -27.89 -2.61 7.50
C ASP A 138 -26.97 -3.84 7.36
N GLU A 139 -26.21 -3.92 6.28
CA GLU A 139 -25.20 -4.96 6.06
C GLU A 139 -23.83 -4.34 5.78
N GLY A 140 -22.78 -4.86 6.39
CA GLY A 140 -21.44 -4.38 6.16
C GLY A 140 -20.38 -5.09 6.99
N GLU A 141 -19.15 -4.70 6.74
CA GLU A 141 -17.97 -5.17 7.46
C GLU A 141 -16.98 -4.05 7.68
N SER A 142 -16.18 -4.15 8.72
CA SER A 142 -15.04 -3.27 8.92
C SER A 142 -13.91 -3.96 9.67
N GLY A 143 -12.69 -3.50 9.39
CA GLY A 143 -11.48 -3.85 10.12
C GLY A 143 -10.73 -2.59 10.52
N THR A 144 -10.25 -2.55 11.76
CA THR A 144 -9.44 -1.43 12.26
C THR A 144 -8.21 -1.96 12.96
N ASP A 145 -7.04 -1.61 12.44
CA ASP A 145 -5.73 -1.92 13.02
C ASP A 145 -5.22 -0.75 13.84
N LEU A 146 -4.73 -1.04 15.04
CA LEU A 146 -4.01 -0.13 15.91
C LEU A 146 -2.61 -0.68 16.12
N LEU A 147 -1.60 0.00 15.57
CA LEU A 147 -0.27 -0.54 15.40
C LEU A 147 0.79 0.40 15.99
N TYR A 148 1.75 -0.16 16.69
CA TYR A 148 3.05 0.45 16.86
C TYR A 148 3.90 0.15 15.63
N SER A 149 4.45 1.18 15.00
CA SER A 149 5.25 1.09 13.78
C SER A 149 6.64 1.64 14.05
N ARG A 150 7.67 0.88 13.69
CA ARG A 150 9.06 1.27 13.86
C ARG A 150 9.83 1.10 12.57
N LEU A 151 10.51 2.17 12.16
CA LEU A 151 11.41 2.16 11.01
C LEU A 151 12.61 1.25 11.29
N ILE A 152 12.72 0.15 10.55
CA ILE A 152 13.81 -0.85 10.68
C ILE A 152 14.84 -0.74 9.56
N SER A 153 14.48 -0.10 8.45
CA SER A 153 15.38 0.26 7.36
C SER A 153 14.84 1.50 6.63
N PRO A 154 15.61 2.16 5.75
CA PRO A 154 15.19 3.41 5.11
C PRO A 154 13.83 3.40 4.41
N PHE A 155 13.31 2.23 4.07
CA PHE A 155 12.06 2.06 3.32
C PHE A 155 11.08 1.08 3.96
N TRP A 156 11.37 0.54 5.15
CA TRP A 156 10.57 -0.50 5.76
C TRP A 156 10.28 -0.22 7.22
N ASP A 157 9.01 -0.22 7.54
CA ASP A 157 8.47 -0.18 8.89
C ASP A 157 8.07 -1.60 9.34
N PHE A 158 8.52 -1.99 10.52
CA PHE A 158 7.97 -3.14 11.24
C PHE A 158 6.75 -2.67 12.05
N GLN A 159 5.69 -3.43 12.05
CA GLN A 159 4.44 -3.10 12.71
C GLN A 159 4.00 -4.23 13.63
N ILE A 160 3.48 -3.87 14.79
CA ILE A 160 2.89 -4.81 15.75
C ILE A 160 1.73 -4.15 16.48
N GLY A 161 0.65 -4.88 16.71
CA GLY A 161 -0.51 -4.34 17.39
C GLY A 161 -1.70 -5.29 17.39
N ALA A 162 -2.90 -4.71 17.29
CA ALA A 162 -4.15 -5.44 17.29
C ALA A 162 -5.08 -4.95 16.19
N ARG A 163 -5.87 -5.86 15.64
CA ARG A 163 -6.98 -5.61 14.73
C ARG A 163 -8.29 -5.91 15.44
N TYR A 164 -9.23 -5.02 15.31
CA TYR A 164 -10.64 -5.23 15.61
C TYR A 164 -11.41 -5.34 14.28
N SER A 165 -12.06 -6.46 14.05
CA SER A 165 -12.90 -6.71 12.89
C SER A 165 -14.33 -6.90 13.33
N ASN A 166 -15.28 -6.41 12.57
CA ASN A 166 -16.69 -6.65 12.81
C ASN A 166 -17.47 -6.77 11.51
N GLU A 167 -18.47 -7.63 11.54
CA GLU A 167 -19.42 -7.87 10.46
C GLU A 167 -20.84 -7.73 11.02
N TRP A 168 -21.75 -7.14 10.25
CA TRP A 168 -23.16 -7.02 10.62
C TRP A 168 -24.06 -7.27 9.42
N ALA A 169 -25.17 -7.93 9.66
CA ALA A 169 -26.16 -8.26 8.65
C ALA A 169 -27.54 -7.69 8.99
N GLY A 170 -28.36 -7.46 7.97
CA GLY A 170 -29.67 -6.82 8.10
C GLY A 170 -30.71 -7.59 8.93
N ASN A 171 -30.43 -8.84 9.27
CA ASN A 171 -31.23 -9.65 10.20
C ASN A 171 -30.91 -9.36 11.69
N GLY A 172 -29.91 -8.49 11.96
CA GLY A 172 -29.45 -8.14 13.30
C GLY A 172 -28.31 -9.03 13.83
N ASP A 173 -27.77 -9.91 13.01
CA ASP A 173 -26.58 -10.68 13.35
C ASP A 173 -25.38 -9.71 13.35
N TYR A 174 -24.55 -9.87 14.37
CA TYR A 174 -23.34 -9.08 14.59
C TYR A 174 -22.24 -10.00 15.10
N GLU A 175 -21.12 -10.01 14.41
CA GLU A 175 -19.93 -10.74 14.82
C GLU A 175 -18.76 -9.78 14.92
N ASP A 176 -17.97 -9.91 15.96
CA ASP A 176 -16.75 -9.17 16.17
C ASP A 176 -15.60 -10.11 16.55
N THR A 177 -14.39 -9.71 16.19
CA THR A 177 -13.19 -10.53 16.42
C THR A 177 -11.99 -9.63 16.69
N TRP A 178 -11.24 -9.93 17.73
CA TRP A 178 -9.95 -9.35 17.99
C TRP A 178 -8.84 -10.24 17.45
N SER A 179 -7.85 -9.64 16.80
CA SER A 179 -6.66 -10.35 16.32
C SER A 179 -5.40 -9.61 16.72
N GLY A 180 -4.37 -10.34 17.11
CA GLY A 180 -3.02 -9.81 17.17
C GLY A 180 -2.49 -9.63 15.73
N ALA A 181 -1.80 -8.53 15.48
CA ALA A 181 -1.25 -8.18 14.17
C ALA A 181 0.27 -7.99 14.24
N ILE A 182 0.99 -8.56 13.28
CA ILE A 182 2.42 -8.35 13.09
C ILE A 182 2.72 -8.23 11.60
N GLY A 183 3.41 -7.17 11.17
CA GLY A 183 3.55 -6.89 9.76
C GLY A 183 4.79 -6.11 9.39
N LEU A 184 4.95 -5.94 8.09
CA LEU A 184 5.96 -5.11 7.45
C LEU A 184 5.28 -4.27 6.37
N GLN A 185 5.47 -2.96 6.44
CA GLN A 185 5.00 -2.02 5.42
C GLN A 185 6.18 -1.22 4.88
N GLY A 186 6.18 -0.96 3.58
CA GLY A 186 7.26 -0.15 3.01
C GLY A 186 7.26 -0.07 1.50
N LEU A 187 8.36 0.46 0.98
CA LEU A 187 8.59 0.62 -0.45
C LEU A 187 9.59 -0.43 -0.93
N ALA A 188 9.13 -1.33 -1.79
CA ALA A 188 9.98 -2.26 -2.51
C ALA A 188 10.68 -1.55 -3.69
N PRO A 189 11.69 -2.20 -4.32
CA PRO A 189 12.34 -1.67 -5.53
C PRO A 189 11.33 -1.23 -6.57
N TYR A 190 11.65 -0.16 -7.30
CA TYR A 190 10.77 0.51 -8.27
C TYR A 190 9.55 1.22 -7.68
N MET A 191 9.56 1.53 -6.36
CA MET A 191 8.49 2.29 -5.68
C MET A 191 7.16 1.55 -5.57
N PHE A 192 7.18 0.22 -5.51
CA PHE A 192 6.00 -0.55 -5.11
C PHE A 192 5.74 -0.35 -3.63
N GLU A 193 4.58 0.14 -3.29
CA GLU A 193 4.09 0.18 -1.91
C GLU A 193 3.61 -1.22 -1.54
N ILE A 194 4.15 -1.78 -0.47
CA ILE A 194 3.81 -3.13 0.00
C ILE A 194 3.38 -3.03 1.46
N ASP A 195 2.27 -3.66 1.75
CA ASP A 195 1.80 -3.94 3.10
C ASP A 195 1.57 -5.44 3.23
N ASN A 196 2.13 -6.04 4.26
CA ASN A 196 1.88 -7.43 4.56
C ASN A 196 1.79 -7.63 6.07
N THR A 197 0.71 -8.27 6.52
CA THR A 197 0.42 -8.42 7.93
C THR A 197 -0.11 -9.83 8.19
N LEU A 198 0.48 -10.48 9.20
CA LEU A 198 0.01 -11.73 9.76
C LEU A 198 -0.91 -11.41 10.95
N TYR A 199 -2.08 -12.03 10.95
CA TYR A 199 -3.08 -11.91 12.00
C TYR A 199 -3.31 -13.23 12.70
N VAL A 200 -3.50 -13.17 14.02
CA VAL A 200 -3.89 -14.31 14.84
C VAL A 200 -5.09 -13.90 15.66
N SER A 201 -6.25 -14.51 15.38
CA SER A 201 -7.51 -14.17 16.07
C SER A 201 -7.55 -14.72 17.50
N GLU A 202 -8.44 -14.18 18.32
CA GLU A 202 -8.73 -14.68 19.67
C GLU A 202 -9.30 -16.11 19.67
N HIS A 203 -9.83 -16.56 18.53
CA HIS A 203 -10.31 -17.93 18.32
C HIS A 203 -9.20 -18.89 17.85
N GLY A 204 -7.98 -18.35 17.59
CA GLY A 204 -6.83 -19.12 17.13
C GLY A 204 -6.71 -19.21 15.61
N ASP A 205 -7.54 -18.49 14.86
CA ASP A 205 -7.44 -18.44 13.40
C ASP A 205 -6.24 -17.61 12.99
N VAL A 206 -5.52 -18.11 12.02
CA VAL A 206 -4.33 -17.45 11.49
C VAL A 206 -4.56 -17.12 10.02
N PHE A 207 -4.40 -15.84 9.66
CA PHE A 207 -4.42 -15.42 8.28
C PHE A 207 -3.35 -14.37 7.98
N TRP A 208 -2.93 -14.34 6.73
CA TRP A 208 -1.98 -13.39 6.21
C TRP A 208 -2.63 -12.55 5.13
N GLY A 209 -2.61 -11.22 5.33
CA GLY A 209 -3.03 -10.23 4.36
C GLY A 209 -1.81 -9.63 3.66
N PHE A 210 -1.93 -9.47 2.35
CA PHE A 210 -0.93 -8.83 1.53
C PHE A 210 -1.57 -7.81 0.59
N GLU A 211 -0.96 -6.66 0.51
CA GLU A 211 -1.34 -5.61 -0.42
C GLU A 211 -0.10 -5.10 -1.15
N ALA A 212 -0.26 -4.84 -2.43
CA ALA A 212 0.75 -4.17 -3.23
C ALA A 212 0.09 -3.16 -4.17
N GLU A 213 0.63 -1.95 -4.22
CA GLU A 213 0.19 -0.93 -5.15
C GLU A 213 1.34 -0.19 -5.82
N TYR A 214 1.03 0.44 -6.95
CA TYR A 214 1.99 1.21 -7.70
C TYR A 214 1.36 2.45 -8.32
N HIS A 215 2.07 3.57 -8.29
CA HIS A 215 1.61 4.84 -8.85
C HIS A 215 2.27 5.16 -10.19
N VAL A 216 1.58 4.88 -11.29
CA VAL A 216 2.03 5.24 -12.66
C VAL A 216 1.59 6.66 -12.97
N ARG A 217 2.50 7.61 -12.91
CA ARG A 217 2.22 9.01 -13.27
C ARG A 217 2.18 9.17 -14.79
N ILE A 218 0.96 9.21 -15.37
CA ILE A 218 0.75 9.47 -16.81
C ILE A 218 1.04 10.93 -17.13
N THR A 219 0.60 11.84 -16.26
CA THR A 219 0.92 13.27 -16.29
C THR A 219 1.23 13.75 -14.86
N GLN A 220 1.49 15.04 -14.67
CA GLN A 220 1.70 15.61 -13.33
C GLN A 220 0.47 15.49 -12.42
N ARG A 221 -0.73 15.31 -12.99
CA ARG A 221 -2.00 15.25 -12.24
C ARG A 221 -2.78 13.96 -12.48
N LEU A 222 -2.48 13.23 -13.55
CA LEU A 222 -3.18 12.00 -13.88
C LEU A 222 -2.32 10.81 -13.49
N VAL A 223 -2.80 10.01 -12.55
CA VAL A 223 -2.12 8.87 -11.99
C VAL A 223 -2.96 7.63 -12.21
N LEU A 224 -2.37 6.59 -12.78
CA LEU A 224 -2.94 5.26 -12.85
C LEU A 224 -2.39 4.45 -11.68
N GLN A 225 -3.27 3.86 -10.89
CA GLN A 225 -2.95 3.13 -9.66
C GLN A 225 -3.46 1.69 -9.78
N PRO A 226 -2.63 0.76 -10.27
CA PRO A 226 -2.87 -0.67 -10.08
C PRO A 226 -2.62 -1.04 -8.61
N ARG A 227 -3.52 -1.85 -8.05
CA ARG A 227 -3.43 -2.40 -6.69
C ARG A 227 -3.87 -3.84 -6.71
N THR A 228 -3.29 -4.65 -5.86
CA THR A 228 -3.71 -6.01 -5.60
C THR A 228 -3.73 -6.27 -4.10
N GLU A 229 -4.75 -6.97 -3.66
CA GLU A 229 -4.89 -7.47 -2.30
C GLU A 229 -5.07 -8.97 -2.37
N LEU A 230 -4.54 -9.68 -1.38
CA LEU A 230 -4.77 -11.12 -1.25
C LEU A 230 -4.79 -11.53 0.22
N SER A 231 -5.58 -12.56 0.53
CA SER A 231 -5.64 -13.17 1.86
C SER A 231 -5.39 -14.66 1.79
N LEU A 232 -4.61 -15.15 2.75
CA LEU A 232 -4.29 -16.56 2.88
C LEU A 232 -4.59 -17.02 4.31
N TYR A 233 -5.44 -18.02 4.45
CA TYR A 233 -5.84 -18.59 5.73
C TYR A 233 -5.14 -19.91 5.98
N ALA A 234 -4.66 -20.12 7.21
CA ALA A 234 -3.96 -21.34 7.59
C ALA A 234 -4.91 -22.52 7.85
N GLN A 235 -6.19 -22.26 8.12
CA GLN A 235 -7.22 -23.25 8.42
C GLN A 235 -8.57 -22.88 7.80
N ASP A 236 -9.48 -23.85 7.76
CA ASP A 236 -10.88 -23.61 7.38
C ASP A 236 -11.61 -22.91 8.53
N ILE A 237 -12.38 -21.86 8.20
CA ILE A 237 -13.31 -21.17 9.10
C ILE A 237 -14.71 -21.39 8.52
N SER A 238 -15.26 -22.56 8.78
CA SER A 238 -16.53 -23.01 8.18
C SER A 238 -17.72 -22.12 8.52
N GLU A 239 -17.70 -21.48 9.69
CA GLU A 239 -18.74 -20.56 10.15
C GLU A 239 -18.81 -19.31 9.28
N ARG A 240 -17.67 -18.90 8.71
CA ARG A 240 -17.54 -17.74 7.81
C ARG A 240 -17.45 -18.12 6.32
N GLY A 241 -17.54 -19.39 5.98
CA GLY A 241 -17.41 -19.88 4.60
C GLY A 241 -16.00 -19.70 4.03
N ILE A 242 -14.97 -19.61 4.87
CA ILE A 242 -13.59 -19.43 4.47
C ILE A 242 -12.88 -20.78 4.48
N GLY A 243 -12.22 -21.13 3.38
CA GLY A 243 -11.38 -22.32 3.26
C GLY A 243 -9.91 -22.00 3.48
N ALA A 244 -9.14 -23.02 3.91
CA ALA A 244 -7.70 -22.93 4.06
C ALA A 244 -6.99 -22.68 2.73
N GLY A 245 -5.89 -21.95 2.77
CA GLY A 245 -5.09 -21.58 1.61
C GLY A 245 -5.37 -20.17 1.12
N LEU A 246 -5.13 -19.92 -0.16
CA LEU A 246 -5.45 -18.65 -0.80
C LEU A 246 -6.97 -18.52 -0.92
N SER A 247 -7.53 -17.59 -0.16
CA SER A 247 -8.99 -17.42 0.00
C SER A 247 -9.56 -16.39 -0.97
N ASP A 248 -8.93 -15.29 -1.02
CA ASP A 248 -9.35 -14.16 -1.86
C ASP A 248 -8.15 -13.47 -2.51
N LEU A 249 -8.34 -12.79 -3.62
CA LEU A 249 -7.39 -11.94 -4.33
C LEU A 249 -8.13 -10.78 -5.01
N SER A 250 -7.93 -9.46 -4.81
CA SER A 250 -8.48 -8.35 -5.59
C SER A 250 -7.48 -7.73 -6.55
N LEU A 251 -7.94 -7.31 -7.70
CA LEU A 251 -7.18 -6.56 -8.67
C LEU A 251 -7.91 -5.26 -8.97
N ASP A 252 -7.29 -4.18 -8.60
CA ASP A 252 -7.84 -2.85 -8.78
C ASP A 252 -7.04 -2.06 -9.81
N LEU A 253 -7.75 -1.28 -10.59
CA LEU A 253 -7.16 -0.30 -11.48
C LEU A 253 -7.92 1.00 -11.33
N ARG A 254 -7.31 2.00 -10.69
CA ARG A 254 -7.89 3.32 -10.45
C ARG A 254 -7.19 4.36 -11.31
N LEU A 255 -7.94 5.24 -11.95
CA LEU A 255 -7.45 6.40 -12.66
C LEU A 255 -7.81 7.65 -11.86
N ARG A 256 -6.83 8.21 -11.18
CA ARG A 256 -6.93 9.33 -10.25
C ARG A 256 -6.50 10.63 -10.91
N TYR A 257 -7.28 11.70 -10.71
CA TYR A 257 -6.93 13.04 -11.15
C TYR A 257 -6.67 13.94 -9.94
N GLU A 258 -5.42 14.32 -9.74
CA GLU A 258 -4.98 15.19 -8.64
C GLU A 258 -5.35 16.66 -8.94
N ILE A 259 -6.50 17.11 -8.44
CA ILE A 259 -6.88 18.54 -8.47
C ILE A 259 -5.88 19.32 -7.61
N MET A 260 -5.65 18.82 -6.41
CA MET A 260 -4.56 19.15 -5.49
C MET A 260 -3.92 17.83 -5.03
N ARG A 261 -2.75 17.86 -4.41
CA ARG A 261 -2.10 16.64 -3.90
C ARG A 261 -2.93 15.99 -2.79
N GLU A 262 -3.62 16.83 -2.03
CA GLU A 262 -4.45 16.45 -0.89
C GLU A 262 -5.86 16.00 -1.30
N PHE A 263 -6.29 16.29 -2.54
CA PHE A 263 -7.64 15.99 -3.01
C PHE A 263 -7.66 15.51 -4.46
N ALA A 264 -8.08 14.28 -4.65
CA ALA A 264 -8.10 13.64 -5.95
C ALA A 264 -9.33 12.72 -6.13
N PRO A 265 -10.30 13.09 -7.00
CA PRO A 265 -11.31 12.16 -7.47
C PRO A 265 -10.70 11.09 -8.38
N TYR A 266 -11.34 9.93 -8.40
CA TYR A 266 -10.94 8.82 -9.28
C TYR A 266 -12.14 8.02 -9.78
N LEU A 267 -11.90 7.34 -10.89
CA LEU A 267 -12.73 6.25 -11.40
C LEU A 267 -11.87 5.00 -11.48
N GLY A 268 -12.50 3.84 -11.38
CA GLY A 268 -11.75 2.60 -11.44
C GLY A 268 -12.62 1.39 -11.74
N ILE A 269 -11.93 0.27 -11.79
CA ILE A 269 -12.52 -1.05 -11.86
C ILE A 269 -11.83 -1.92 -10.83
N ARG A 270 -12.61 -2.67 -10.08
CA ARG A 270 -12.15 -3.68 -9.15
C ARG A 270 -12.70 -5.02 -9.58
N HIS A 271 -11.85 -5.98 -9.59
CA HIS A 271 -12.20 -7.32 -9.90
C HIS A 271 -11.82 -8.21 -8.73
N GLU A 272 -12.79 -8.84 -8.16
CA GLU A 272 -12.65 -9.66 -6.97
C GLU A 272 -12.96 -11.12 -7.28
N PHE A 273 -12.29 -12.10 -6.62
CA PHE A 273 -12.53 -13.56 -6.68
C PHE A 273 -12.28 -14.26 -5.35
N LEU A 274 -13.11 -15.21 -5.09
CA LEU A 274 -12.89 -16.25 -4.10
C LEU A 274 -12.10 -17.40 -4.74
N LEU A 275 -11.04 -17.83 -4.08
CA LEU A 275 -10.14 -18.84 -4.60
C LEU A 275 -10.15 -20.10 -3.73
N GLY A 276 -9.59 -21.16 -4.28
CA GLY A 276 -9.42 -22.41 -3.56
C GLY A 276 -10.71 -22.96 -2.96
N GLU A 277 -10.65 -23.40 -1.72
CA GLU A 277 -11.81 -23.98 -1.03
C GLU A 277 -12.87 -22.93 -0.70
N THR A 278 -12.50 -21.68 -0.48
CA THR A 278 -13.44 -20.57 -0.28
C THR A 278 -14.33 -20.39 -1.50
N GLY A 279 -13.75 -20.42 -2.71
CA GLY A 279 -14.52 -20.37 -3.96
C GLY A 279 -15.45 -21.56 -4.13
N ASN A 280 -14.99 -22.78 -3.81
CA ASN A 280 -15.83 -23.98 -3.86
C ASN A 280 -17.04 -23.88 -2.90
N LEU A 281 -16.81 -23.35 -1.70
CA LEU A 281 -17.87 -23.14 -0.70
C LEU A 281 -18.91 -22.12 -1.19
N ALA A 282 -18.46 -21.02 -1.79
CA ALA A 282 -19.33 -20.01 -2.37
C ALA A 282 -20.18 -20.58 -3.52
N GLU A 283 -19.58 -21.30 -4.47
CA GLU A 283 -20.28 -21.94 -5.57
C GLU A 283 -21.27 -23.00 -5.08
N ALA A 284 -20.90 -23.77 -4.06
CA ALA A 284 -21.80 -24.75 -3.42
C ALA A 284 -23.01 -24.08 -2.74
N ALA A 285 -22.85 -22.84 -2.28
CA ALA A 285 -23.93 -22.01 -1.76
C ALA A 285 -24.76 -21.31 -2.85
N GLY A 286 -24.36 -21.44 -4.13
CA GLY A 286 -25.03 -20.80 -5.27
C GLY A 286 -24.64 -19.35 -5.49
N LEU A 287 -23.48 -18.95 -4.99
CA LEU A 287 -22.90 -17.62 -5.16
C LEU A 287 -21.84 -17.65 -6.26
N ASP A 288 -21.63 -16.51 -6.92
CA ASP A 288 -20.54 -16.35 -7.88
C ASP A 288 -19.20 -16.22 -7.13
N ALA A 289 -18.20 -17.00 -7.55
CA ALA A 289 -16.86 -16.92 -7.00
C ALA A 289 -16.05 -15.70 -7.53
N GLY A 290 -16.64 -14.79 -8.25
CA GLY A 290 -16.00 -13.59 -8.76
C GLY A 290 -16.97 -12.46 -9.03
N SER A 291 -16.54 -11.23 -8.75
CA SER A 291 -17.34 -10.02 -8.92
C SER A 291 -16.54 -8.90 -9.56
N VAL A 292 -17.19 -8.09 -10.39
CA VAL A 292 -16.61 -6.89 -11.00
C VAL A 292 -17.34 -5.66 -10.50
N PHE A 293 -16.59 -4.70 -9.99
CA PHE A 293 -17.14 -3.43 -9.53
C PHE A 293 -16.58 -2.28 -10.38
N TYR A 294 -17.44 -1.35 -10.73
CA TYR A 294 -17.05 -0.05 -11.25
C TYR A 294 -16.99 0.93 -10.10
N LEU A 295 -15.85 1.60 -9.97
CA LEU A 295 -15.53 2.42 -8.82
C LEU A 295 -15.65 3.91 -9.17
N ALA A 296 -16.24 4.68 -8.26
CA ALA A 296 -16.18 6.13 -8.29
C ALA A 296 -15.90 6.64 -6.87
N GLY A 297 -14.80 7.36 -6.69
CA GLY A 297 -14.37 7.71 -5.34
C GLY A 297 -13.49 8.94 -5.24
N LEU A 298 -13.10 9.21 -4.01
CA LEU A 298 -12.26 10.34 -3.62
C LEU A 298 -11.08 9.85 -2.77
N ARG A 299 -9.91 10.44 -3.01
CA ARG A 299 -8.75 10.34 -2.13
C ARG A 299 -8.49 11.71 -1.50
N VAL A 300 -8.34 11.73 -0.16
CA VAL A 300 -8.14 12.96 0.61
C VAL A 300 -7.02 12.75 1.62
N ALA A 301 -6.07 13.69 1.71
CA ALA A 301 -4.94 13.65 2.64
C ALA A 301 -4.87 14.94 3.48
N PHE A 302 -4.42 14.81 4.73
CA PHE A 302 -4.27 15.91 5.68
C PHE A 302 -2.93 15.85 6.41
#